data_f064ef1a13521e3752303b6bc68702ef
#
_entry.id   f064ef1a13521e3752303b6bc68702ef
#
_cell.length_a   1.000
_cell.length_b   1.000
_cell.length_c   1.000
_cell.angle_alpha   90.00
_cell.angle_beta   90.00
_cell.angle_gamma   90.00
#
_symmetry.space_group_name_H-M   'P 1'
#
loop_
_entity.id
_entity.type
_entity.pdbx_description
1 polymer ?
#
loop_
_entity_poly.entity_id
_entity_poly.type
_entity_poly.pdbx_seq_one_letter_code
_entity_poly.pdbx_strand_id
1 'polypeptide(L)'
;SEMCIRDSYIVGHRADNQGFFVGNRKSPWYVVAFAMIGSMISGVTFISVPGMVAASGFSYLQMVLGFVVGQILIAYVLVPLFYKMNLVSIYEYLENRFGMSSYRTGAWFFFISKMLGAAVRLFLVCVVLQLLVFGPMKLPFLLNVIFTVGLVWLYTFRGGVKSLIWTDTLKTVCLIVSVILCIYYIATDLHLDFGGLWQTINQSDMSRMFYFDDVNDKRYFFKQFLAGVFTMIGINGLDQDMMQRNLSCKNFKD
;
A
#
# COMPACT_ATOMS: atom_id res chain seq x y z
N SER A 1 -17.74 -8.04 3.56
CA SER A 1 -17.82 -7.08 4.72
C SER A 1 -18.12 -7.79 6.04
N GLU A 2 -19.01 -8.79 6.10
CA GLU A 2 -19.29 -9.55 7.34
C GLU A 2 -18.07 -10.29 7.89
N MET A 3 -17.23 -10.82 7.01
CA MET A 3 -15.99 -11.49 7.39
C MET A 3 -15.01 -10.53 8.07
N CYS A 4 -14.88 -9.30 7.55
CA CYS A 4 -14.03 -8.27 8.18
C CYS A 4 -14.56 -7.82 9.54
N ILE A 5 -15.89 -7.71 9.73
CA ILE A 5 -16.51 -7.35 11.01
C ILE A 5 -16.27 -8.46 12.04
N ARG A 6 -16.46 -9.71 11.65
CA ARG A 6 -16.23 -10.88 12.51
C ARG A 6 -14.77 -11.02 12.91
N ASP A 7 -13.85 -10.83 11.97
CA ASP A 7 -12.42 -10.90 12.24
C ASP A 7 -11.95 -9.75 13.13
N SER A 8 -12.44 -8.54 12.92
CA SER A 8 -12.19 -7.40 13.80
C SER A 8 -12.69 -7.67 15.24
N TYR A 9 -13.86 -8.28 15.38
CA TYR A 9 -14.42 -8.61 16.70
C TYR A 9 -13.61 -9.71 17.40
N ILE A 10 -13.24 -10.78 16.70
CA ILE A 10 -12.50 -11.92 17.26
C ILE A 10 -11.08 -11.51 17.65
N VAL A 11 -10.40 -10.74 16.79
CA VAL A 11 -8.98 -10.38 16.95
C VAL A 11 -8.81 -9.18 17.90
N GLY A 12 -9.76 -8.24 17.91
CA GLY A 12 -9.69 -6.99 18.66
C GLY A 12 -10.28 -7.05 20.08
N HIS A 13 -11.00 -8.10 20.44
CA HIS A 13 -11.81 -8.15 21.68
C HIS A 13 -11.02 -8.04 23.00
N ARG A 14 -9.68 -8.21 22.98
CA ARG A 14 -8.78 -8.10 24.17
C ARG A 14 -7.57 -7.21 23.92
N ALA A 15 -7.67 -6.22 23.03
CA ALA A 15 -6.56 -5.31 22.77
C ALA A 15 -6.45 -4.29 23.92
N ASP A 16 -5.34 -4.34 24.65
CA ASP A 16 -4.86 -3.27 25.52
C ASP A 16 -4.23 -2.14 24.67
N ASN A 17 -3.75 -1.06 25.33
CA ASN A 17 -3.15 0.06 24.59
C ASN A 17 -1.95 -0.36 23.71
N GLN A 18 -1.10 -1.29 24.17
CA GLN A 18 0.01 -1.81 23.38
C GLN A 18 -0.48 -2.71 22.25
N GLY A 19 -1.52 -3.51 22.49
CA GLY A 19 -2.20 -4.31 21.48
C GLY A 19 -2.81 -3.46 20.38
N PHE A 20 -3.37 -2.31 20.73
CA PHE A 20 -3.98 -1.38 19.79
C PHE A 20 -2.95 -0.71 18.86
N PHE A 21 -1.82 -0.24 19.39
CA PHE A 21 -0.82 0.52 18.60
C PHE A 21 0.22 -0.35 17.88
N VAL A 22 0.72 -1.42 18.50
CA VAL A 22 1.83 -2.23 17.93
C VAL A 22 1.54 -3.74 17.94
N GLY A 23 0.29 -4.16 18.14
CA GLY A 23 -0.09 -5.57 18.12
C GLY A 23 0.64 -6.42 19.18
N ASN A 24 1.05 -5.82 20.31
CA ASN A 24 1.87 -6.45 21.36
C ASN A 24 3.22 -7.02 20.88
N ARG A 25 3.70 -6.60 19.71
CA ARG A 25 4.93 -7.12 19.06
C ARG A 25 4.94 -8.66 18.96
N LYS A 26 3.80 -9.27 18.60
CA LYS A 26 3.62 -10.73 18.52
C LYS A 26 3.17 -11.21 17.15
N SER A 27 3.10 -10.31 16.16
CA SER A 27 2.67 -10.68 14.82
C SER A 27 3.74 -11.51 14.12
N PRO A 28 3.37 -12.63 13.47
CA PRO A 28 4.31 -13.41 12.66
C PRO A 28 4.81 -12.57 11.48
N TRP A 29 6.10 -12.64 11.18
CA TRP A 29 6.73 -11.84 10.13
C TRP A 29 6.07 -12.00 8.76
N TYR A 30 5.68 -13.22 8.38
CA TYR A 30 5.02 -13.48 7.09
C TYR A 30 3.64 -12.81 6.98
N VAL A 31 2.88 -12.75 8.07
CA VAL A 31 1.58 -12.05 8.10
C VAL A 31 1.79 -10.55 7.95
N VAL A 32 2.80 -9.99 8.61
CA VAL A 32 3.15 -8.57 8.50
C VAL A 32 3.63 -8.24 7.09
N ALA A 33 4.48 -9.09 6.48
CA ALA A 33 4.94 -8.92 5.11
C ALA A 33 3.76 -8.88 4.11
N PHE A 34 2.83 -9.84 4.19
CA PHE A 34 1.63 -9.85 3.36
C PHE A 34 0.73 -8.66 3.62
N ALA A 35 0.56 -8.25 4.88
CA ALA A 35 -0.23 -7.07 5.25
C ALA A 35 0.39 -5.78 4.69
N MET A 36 1.71 -5.67 4.69
CA MET A 36 2.41 -4.52 4.10
C MET A 36 2.18 -4.44 2.59
N ILE A 37 2.29 -5.54 1.86
CA ILE A 37 1.98 -5.59 0.43
C ILE A 37 0.54 -5.10 0.21
N GLY A 38 -0.43 -5.64 0.97
CA GLY A 38 -1.84 -5.26 0.86
C GLY A 38 -2.14 -3.81 1.22
N SER A 39 -1.36 -3.20 2.12
CA SER A 39 -1.54 -1.79 2.46
C SER A 39 -0.96 -0.84 1.41
N MET A 40 0.12 -1.25 0.74
CA MET A 40 0.77 -0.47 -0.32
C MET A 40 0.00 -0.54 -1.64
N ILE A 41 -0.46 -1.73 -2.02
CA ILE A 41 -1.22 -1.93 -3.25
C ILE A 41 -2.70 -1.63 -2.97
N SER A 42 -3.23 -0.65 -3.68
CA SER A 42 -4.64 -0.27 -3.62
C SER A 42 -5.33 -0.56 -4.95
N GLY A 43 -6.67 -0.49 -4.98
CA GLY A 43 -7.42 -0.56 -6.23
C GLY A 43 -7.01 0.50 -7.25
N VAL A 44 -6.57 1.67 -6.77
CA VAL A 44 -5.99 2.73 -7.63
C VAL A 44 -4.72 2.25 -8.30
N THR A 45 -3.82 1.59 -7.57
CA THR A 45 -2.57 1.03 -8.10
C THR A 45 -2.85 -0.02 -9.18
N PHE A 46 -3.88 -0.85 -8.97
CA PHE A 46 -4.29 -1.88 -9.92
C PHE A 46 -4.70 -1.31 -11.28
N ILE A 47 -5.25 -0.11 -11.32
CA ILE A 47 -5.64 0.57 -12.57
C ILE A 47 -4.50 1.45 -13.10
N SER A 48 -3.80 2.18 -12.21
CA SER A 48 -2.81 3.18 -12.61
C SER A 48 -1.53 2.57 -13.18
N VAL A 49 -1.07 1.43 -12.65
CA VAL A 49 0.18 0.79 -13.15
C VAL A 49 0.06 0.30 -14.59
N PRO A 50 -0.99 -0.44 -14.99
CA PRO A 50 -1.21 -0.75 -16.41
C PRO A 50 -1.37 0.50 -17.28
N GLY A 51 -2.06 1.55 -16.78
CA GLY A 51 -2.16 2.83 -17.46
C GLY A 51 -0.82 3.53 -17.68
N MET A 52 0.11 3.44 -16.75
CA MET A 52 1.48 3.94 -16.89
C MET A 52 2.27 3.14 -17.94
N VAL A 53 2.09 1.83 -17.99
CA VAL A 53 2.71 0.98 -19.04
C VAL A 53 2.19 1.38 -20.41
N ALA A 54 0.90 1.63 -20.57
CA ALA A 54 0.34 2.11 -21.83
C ALA A 54 0.92 3.48 -22.26
N ALA A 55 1.21 4.37 -21.31
CA ALA A 55 1.73 5.72 -21.59
C ALA A 55 3.26 5.76 -21.79
N SER A 56 4.03 4.90 -21.14
CA SER A 56 5.50 5.01 -21.03
C SER A 56 6.24 3.70 -21.27
N GLY A 57 5.54 2.64 -21.71
CA GLY A 57 6.11 1.30 -21.81
C GLY A 57 6.48 0.72 -20.44
N PHE A 58 7.24 -0.36 -20.45
CA PHE A 58 7.72 -1.01 -19.22
C PHE A 58 8.81 -0.23 -18.46
N SER A 59 9.02 1.06 -18.75
CA SER A 59 9.97 1.92 -18.02
C SER A 59 9.68 2.00 -16.52
N TYR A 60 8.43 1.79 -16.10
CA TYR A 60 8.04 1.72 -14.69
C TYR A 60 8.83 0.68 -13.89
N LEU A 61 9.31 -0.39 -14.55
CA LEU A 61 10.13 -1.42 -13.91
C LEU A 61 11.44 -0.85 -13.32
N GLN A 62 12.01 0.18 -13.95
CA GLN A 62 13.21 0.87 -13.45
C GLN A 62 12.94 1.51 -12.07
N MET A 63 11.76 2.11 -11.90
CA MET A 63 11.32 2.68 -10.63
C MET A 63 11.07 1.59 -9.58
N VAL A 64 10.50 0.44 -9.99
CA VAL A 64 10.29 -0.73 -9.09
C VAL A 64 11.63 -1.27 -8.58
N LEU A 65 12.67 -1.32 -9.41
CA LEU A 65 14.03 -1.68 -8.94
C LEU A 65 14.53 -0.68 -7.88
N GLY A 66 14.25 0.60 -8.04
CA GLY A 66 14.50 1.63 -7.02
C GLY A 66 13.72 1.34 -5.71
N PHE A 67 12.46 0.91 -5.80
CA PHE A 67 11.69 0.51 -4.61
C PHE A 67 12.33 -0.63 -3.83
N VAL A 68 12.88 -1.64 -4.52
CA VAL A 68 13.58 -2.77 -3.88
C VAL A 68 14.78 -2.26 -3.08
N VAL A 69 15.61 -1.41 -3.69
CA VAL A 69 16.78 -0.83 -2.99
C VAL A 69 16.34 0.06 -1.83
N GLY A 70 15.32 0.90 -2.02
CA GLY A 70 14.74 1.70 -0.94
C GLY A 70 14.25 0.85 0.23
N GLN A 71 13.58 -0.28 -0.04
CA GLN A 71 13.12 -1.21 1.00
C GLN A 71 14.29 -1.87 1.75
N ILE A 72 15.35 -2.23 1.05
CA ILE A 72 16.57 -2.75 1.67
C ILE A 72 17.18 -1.72 2.62
N LEU A 73 17.26 -0.44 2.21
CA LEU A 73 17.76 0.63 3.07
C LEU A 73 16.87 0.83 4.32
N ILE A 74 15.55 0.76 4.17
CA ILE A 74 14.63 0.82 5.31
C ILE A 74 14.90 -0.33 6.28
N ALA A 75 14.98 -1.56 5.77
CA ALA A 75 15.18 -2.76 6.59
C ALA A 75 16.50 -2.76 7.36
N TYR A 76 17.60 -2.30 6.76
CA TYR A 76 18.92 -2.34 7.38
C TYR A 76 19.28 -1.08 8.17
N VAL A 77 18.65 0.06 7.90
CA VAL A 77 19.00 1.35 8.54
C VAL A 77 17.86 1.83 9.46
N LEU A 78 16.64 1.99 8.93
CA LEU A 78 15.56 2.62 9.69
C LEU A 78 14.98 1.67 10.74
N VAL A 79 14.63 0.46 10.37
CA VAL A 79 13.98 -0.50 11.29
C VAL A 79 14.87 -0.79 12.50
N PRO A 80 16.18 -1.14 12.36
CA PRO A 80 17.07 -1.32 13.50
C PRO A 80 17.19 -0.08 14.40
N LEU A 81 17.20 1.13 13.80
CA LEU A 81 17.23 2.38 14.53
C LEU A 81 16.00 2.53 15.44
N PHE A 82 14.81 2.27 14.92
CA PHE A 82 13.57 2.34 15.69
C PHE A 82 13.52 1.32 16.84
N TYR A 83 13.98 0.07 16.58
CA TYR A 83 14.05 -0.94 17.64
C TYR A 83 15.08 -0.58 18.72
N LYS A 84 16.26 -0.08 18.33
CA LYS A 84 17.33 0.34 19.26
C LYS A 84 16.90 1.49 20.17
N MET A 85 16.17 2.44 19.61
CA MET A 85 15.67 3.61 20.35
C MET A 85 14.34 3.34 21.06
N ASN A 86 13.77 2.15 20.89
CA ASN A 86 12.46 1.72 21.45
C ASN A 86 11.31 2.66 21.09
N LEU A 87 11.38 3.30 19.92
CA LEU A 87 10.39 4.26 19.45
C LEU A 87 9.11 3.56 19.00
N VAL A 88 7.98 4.21 19.26
CA VAL A 88 6.66 3.82 18.74
C VAL A 88 6.28 4.68 17.54
N SER A 89 6.91 5.86 17.41
CA SER A 89 6.60 6.85 16.40
C SER A 89 7.86 7.57 15.91
N ILE A 90 7.91 7.85 14.59
CA ILE A 90 8.96 8.71 14.02
C ILE A 90 8.92 10.13 14.59
N TYR A 91 7.75 10.59 15.03
CA TYR A 91 7.59 11.92 15.62
C TYR A 91 8.22 12.01 16.99
N GLU A 92 8.24 10.93 17.77
CA GLU A 92 8.98 10.82 19.03
C GLU A 92 10.48 10.98 18.80
N TYR A 93 11.02 10.46 17.69
CA TYR A 93 12.40 10.72 17.28
C TYR A 93 12.65 12.20 17.00
N LEU A 94 11.72 12.88 16.31
CA LEU A 94 11.83 14.31 16.03
C LEU A 94 11.76 15.14 17.32
N GLU A 95 10.91 14.74 18.28
CA GLU A 95 10.83 15.39 19.59
C GLU A 95 12.14 15.31 20.35
N ASN A 96 12.72 14.12 20.45
CA ASN A 96 13.95 13.86 21.18
C ASN A 96 15.16 14.59 20.59
N ARG A 97 15.17 14.84 19.27
CA ARG A 97 16.31 15.46 18.57
C ARG A 97 16.14 16.94 18.29
N PHE A 98 14.95 17.40 17.99
CA PHE A 98 14.64 18.76 17.51
C PHE A 98 13.62 19.50 18.38
N GLY A 99 13.05 18.84 19.38
CA GLY A 99 12.11 19.41 20.31
C GLY A 99 10.65 19.32 19.90
N MET A 100 9.76 19.73 20.83
CA MET A 100 8.30 19.62 20.74
C MET A 100 7.70 20.34 19.53
N SER A 101 8.28 21.43 19.06
CA SER A 101 7.78 22.15 17.87
C SER A 101 7.88 21.30 16.62
N SER A 102 9.01 20.58 16.42
CA SER A 102 9.20 19.67 15.29
C SER A 102 8.26 18.48 15.35
N TYR A 103 8.03 17.93 16.56
CA TYR A 103 7.02 16.90 16.78
C TYR A 103 5.64 17.33 16.29
N ARG A 104 5.16 18.49 16.79
CA ARG A 104 3.82 19.01 16.44
C ARG A 104 3.69 19.30 14.95
N THR A 105 4.68 19.94 14.36
CA THR A 105 4.67 20.24 12.92
C THR A 105 4.60 18.96 12.09
N GLY A 106 5.45 17.97 12.36
CA GLY A 106 5.43 16.68 11.68
C GLY A 106 4.10 15.95 11.83
N ALA A 107 3.54 15.91 13.03
CA ALA A 107 2.25 15.28 13.29
C ALA A 107 1.09 15.95 12.53
N TRP A 108 1.07 17.28 12.44
CA TRP A 108 0.06 18.03 11.67
C TRP A 108 0.17 17.75 10.16
N PHE A 109 1.38 17.81 9.58
CA PHE A 109 1.57 17.49 8.17
C PHE A 109 1.16 16.05 7.84
N PHE A 110 1.50 15.10 8.69
CA PHE A 110 1.06 13.71 8.54
C PHE A 110 -0.46 13.59 8.57
N PHE A 111 -1.13 14.20 9.55
CA PHE A 111 -2.57 14.17 9.67
C PHE A 111 -3.26 14.71 8.40
N ILE A 112 -2.85 15.89 7.92
CA ILE A 112 -3.40 16.50 6.70
C ILE A 112 -3.16 15.59 5.48
N SER A 113 -1.93 15.09 5.32
CA SER A 113 -1.56 14.19 4.21
C SER A 113 -2.40 12.92 4.22
N LYS A 114 -2.58 12.29 5.38
CA LYS A 114 -3.40 11.07 5.52
C LYS A 114 -4.88 11.34 5.25
N MET A 115 -5.42 12.44 5.74
CA MET A 115 -6.81 12.84 5.48
C MET A 115 -7.06 13.05 3.99
N LEU A 116 -6.20 13.80 3.30
CA LEU A 116 -6.33 14.04 1.86
C LEU A 116 -6.17 12.73 1.06
N GLY A 117 -5.16 11.93 1.39
CA GLY A 117 -4.94 10.64 0.73
C GLY A 117 -6.09 9.65 0.93
N ALA A 118 -6.68 9.60 2.13
CA ALA A 118 -7.85 8.79 2.42
C ALA A 118 -9.09 9.28 1.66
N ALA A 119 -9.31 10.58 1.60
CA ALA A 119 -10.45 11.19 0.88
C ALA A 119 -10.40 10.86 -0.62
N VAL A 120 -9.23 10.99 -1.27
CA VAL A 120 -9.06 10.66 -2.69
C VAL A 120 -9.32 9.18 -2.95
N ARG A 121 -8.78 8.29 -2.12
CA ARG A 121 -9.01 6.83 -2.27
C ARG A 121 -10.48 6.48 -2.08
N LEU A 122 -11.13 7.03 -1.07
CA LEU A 122 -12.55 6.82 -0.81
C LEU A 122 -13.40 7.32 -1.98
N PHE A 123 -13.10 8.51 -2.50
CA PHE A 123 -13.80 9.07 -3.66
C PHE A 123 -13.74 8.14 -4.86
N LEU A 124 -12.54 7.61 -5.20
CA LEU A 124 -12.40 6.67 -6.32
C LEU A 124 -13.21 5.39 -6.12
N VAL A 125 -13.19 4.81 -4.91
CA VAL A 125 -14.02 3.65 -4.58
C VAL A 125 -15.51 3.98 -4.73
N CYS A 126 -15.96 5.12 -4.22
CA CYS A 126 -17.35 5.54 -4.34
C CYS A 126 -17.76 5.78 -5.80
N VAL A 127 -16.88 6.32 -6.66
CA VAL A 127 -17.15 6.47 -8.09
C VAL A 127 -17.38 5.12 -8.76
N VAL A 128 -16.51 4.13 -8.50
CA VAL A 128 -16.67 2.78 -9.04
C VAL A 128 -17.97 2.12 -8.55
N LEU A 129 -18.25 2.20 -7.26
CA LEU A 129 -19.50 1.67 -6.68
C LEU A 129 -20.73 2.38 -7.25
N GLN A 130 -20.64 3.69 -7.50
CA GLN A 130 -21.72 4.43 -8.13
C GLN A 130 -21.99 3.93 -9.54
N LEU A 131 -20.95 3.72 -10.35
CA LEU A 131 -21.10 3.25 -11.71
C LEU A 131 -21.67 1.83 -11.79
N LEU A 132 -21.21 0.94 -10.92
CA LEU A 132 -21.53 -0.49 -11.02
C LEU A 132 -22.77 -0.91 -10.21
N VAL A 133 -23.04 -0.26 -9.08
CA VAL A 133 -24.07 -0.70 -8.13
C VAL A 133 -25.16 0.34 -7.91
N PHE A 134 -24.78 1.52 -7.42
CA PHE A 134 -25.75 2.55 -7.00
C PHE A 134 -26.37 3.32 -8.17
N GLY A 135 -25.66 3.47 -9.30
CA GLY A 135 -26.18 4.11 -10.50
C GLY A 135 -27.35 3.36 -11.11
N PRO A 136 -27.25 2.04 -11.38
CA PRO A 136 -28.38 1.25 -11.82
C PRO A 136 -29.59 1.29 -10.87
N MET A 137 -29.33 1.43 -9.55
CA MET A 137 -30.36 1.57 -8.52
C MET A 137 -30.91 3.00 -8.40
N LYS A 138 -30.41 3.95 -9.21
CA LYS A 138 -30.79 5.38 -9.17
C LYS A 138 -30.63 6.04 -7.80
N LEU A 139 -29.68 5.56 -6.99
CA LEU A 139 -29.39 6.11 -5.67
C LEU A 139 -28.40 7.28 -5.77
N PRO A 140 -28.60 8.36 -4.97
CA PRO A 140 -27.72 9.53 -5.00
C PRO A 140 -26.32 9.19 -4.47
N PHE A 141 -25.29 9.83 -5.01
CA PHE A 141 -23.88 9.64 -4.65
C PHE A 141 -23.61 9.80 -3.15
N LEU A 142 -24.35 10.71 -2.49
CA LEU A 142 -24.22 10.96 -1.05
C LEU A 142 -24.53 9.69 -0.21
N LEU A 143 -25.58 8.94 -0.58
CA LEU A 143 -25.92 7.69 0.12
C LEU A 143 -24.83 6.63 -0.04
N ASN A 144 -24.23 6.53 -1.22
CA ASN A 144 -23.09 5.66 -1.46
C ASN A 144 -21.90 6.02 -0.54
N VAL A 145 -21.57 7.31 -0.44
CA VAL A 145 -20.49 7.78 0.45
C VAL A 145 -20.79 7.44 1.92
N ILE A 146 -22.00 7.74 2.40
CA ILE A 146 -22.42 7.45 3.79
C ILE A 146 -22.36 5.95 4.07
N PHE A 147 -22.85 5.12 3.14
CA PHE A 147 -22.82 3.67 3.26
C PHE A 147 -21.38 3.13 3.32
N THR A 148 -20.53 3.58 2.42
CA THR A 148 -19.13 3.14 2.35
C THR A 148 -18.35 3.57 3.60
N VAL A 149 -18.50 4.81 4.04
CA VAL A 149 -17.85 5.31 5.28
C VAL A 149 -18.37 4.54 6.49
N GLY A 150 -19.68 4.31 6.57
CA GLY A 150 -20.30 3.53 7.65
C GLY A 150 -19.75 2.12 7.76
N LEU A 151 -19.60 1.43 6.62
CA LEU A 151 -18.99 0.09 6.58
C LEU A 151 -17.54 0.11 7.04
N VAL A 152 -16.72 1.06 6.56
CA VAL A 152 -15.33 1.21 6.97
C VAL A 152 -15.23 1.47 8.47
N TRP A 153 -16.07 2.36 9.00
CA TRP A 153 -16.11 2.67 10.42
C TRP A 153 -16.48 1.45 11.27
N LEU A 154 -17.49 0.67 10.87
CA LEU A 154 -17.95 -0.51 11.59
C LEU A 154 -16.85 -1.56 11.80
N TYR A 155 -16.05 -1.87 10.76
CA TYR A 155 -15.01 -2.88 10.91
C TYR A 155 -13.72 -2.35 11.57
N THR A 156 -13.49 -1.03 11.55
CA THR A 156 -12.26 -0.44 12.10
C THR A 156 -12.39 -0.08 13.58
N PHE A 157 -13.60 0.21 14.06
CA PHE A 157 -13.87 0.81 15.37
C PHE A 157 -13.28 0.05 16.57
N ARG A 158 -13.17 -1.28 16.51
CA ARG A 158 -12.70 -2.10 17.65
C ARG A 158 -11.38 -2.83 17.43
N GLY A 159 -10.88 -2.88 16.19
CA GLY A 159 -9.82 -3.82 15.82
C GLY A 159 -8.38 -3.32 16.00
N GLY A 160 -8.14 -2.03 15.94
CA GLY A 160 -6.80 -1.46 15.99
C GLY A 160 -5.85 -2.03 14.90
N VAL A 161 -4.54 -1.89 15.11
CA VAL A 161 -3.50 -2.34 14.16
C VAL A 161 -3.53 -3.86 13.94
N LYS A 162 -3.84 -4.64 14.96
CA LYS A 162 -3.88 -6.11 14.85
C LYS A 162 -4.95 -6.58 13.87
N SER A 163 -6.14 -5.99 13.90
CA SER A 163 -7.20 -6.28 12.92
C SER A 163 -6.82 -5.83 11.52
N LEU A 164 -6.19 -4.65 11.38
CA LEU A 164 -5.75 -4.13 10.09
C LEU A 164 -4.74 -5.05 9.40
N ILE A 165 -3.79 -5.62 10.13
CA ILE A 165 -2.80 -6.57 9.59
C ILE A 165 -3.49 -7.79 8.96
N TRP A 166 -4.48 -8.38 9.64
CA TRP A 166 -5.22 -9.54 9.12
C TRP A 166 -6.11 -9.20 7.93
N THR A 167 -6.82 -8.07 7.97
CA THR A 167 -7.65 -7.64 6.86
C THR A 167 -6.82 -7.26 5.62
N ASP A 168 -5.65 -6.66 5.81
CA ASP A 168 -4.73 -6.35 4.71
C ASP A 168 -4.10 -7.61 4.12
N THR A 169 -3.83 -8.63 4.93
CA THR A 169 -3.38 -9.94 4.44
C THR A 169 -4.43 -10.58 3.53
N LEU A 170 -5.70 -10.60 3.97
CA LEU A 170 -6.80 -11.11 3.14
C LEU A 170 -6.95 -10.32 1.84
N LYS A 171 -6.87 -8.98 1.92
CA LYS A 171 -6.91 -8.12 0.75
C LYS A 171 -5.79 -8.44 -0.25
N THR A 172 -4.58 -8.72 0.24
CA THR A 172 -3.45 -9.11 -0.61
C THR A 172 -3.72 -10.40 -1.37
N VAL A 173 -4.24 -11.42 -0.68
CA VAL A 173 -4.61 -12.70 -1.32
C VAL A 173 -5.67 -12.49 -2.40
N CYS A 174 -6.74 -11.75 -2.10
CA CYS A 174 -7.80 -11.44 -3.07
C CYS A 174 -7.24 -10.67 -4.28
N LEU A 175 -6.29 -9.77 -4.08
CA LEU A 175 -5.67 -9.00 -5.14
C LEU A 175 -4.82 -9.88 -6.05
N ILE A 176 -4.01 -10.77 -5.49
CA ILE A 176 -3.19 -11.73 -6.27
C ILE A 176 -4.12 -12.63 -7.12
N VAL A 177 -5.17 -13.17 -6.52
CA VAL A 177 -6.16 -13.98 -7.24
C VAL A 177 -6.81 -13.17 -8.37
N SER A 178 -7.17 -11.91 -8.13
CA SER A 178 -7.72 -11.02 -9.16
C SER A 178 -6.77 -10.83 -10.33
N VAL A 179 -5.46 -10.61 -10.08
CA VAL A 179 -4.45 -10.46 -11.15
C VAL A 179 -4.36 -11.74 -11.99
N ILE A 180 -4.30 -12.90 -11.34
CA ILE A 180 -4.22 -14.20 -12.02
C ILE A 180 -5.46 -14.40 -12.92
N LEU A 181 -6.66 -14.13 -12.38
CA LEU A 181 -7.89 -14.23 -13.14
C LEU A 181 -7.92 -13.26 -14.32
N CYS A 182 -7.48 -12.01 -14.16
CA CYS A 182 -7.38 -11.04 -15.26
C CYS A 182 -6.49 -11.56 -16.38
N ILE A 183 -5.28 -12.07 -16.04
CA ILE A 183 -4.35 -12.63 -17.04
C ILE A 183 -5.00 -13.82 -17.76
N TYR A 184 -5.64 -14.72 -17.00
CA TYR A 184 -6.34 -15.88 -17.56
C TYR A 184 -7.44 -15.48 -18.54
N TYR A 185 -8.31 -14.54 -18.16
CA TYR A 185 -9.40 -14.08 -19.03
C TYR A 185 -8.89 -13.37 -20.27
N ILE A 186 -7.87 -12.52 -20.15
CA ILE A 186 -7.25 -11.83 -21.30
C ILE A 186 -6.63 -12.86 -22.25
N ALA A 187 -5.89 -13.85 -21.74
CA ALA A 187 -5.30 -14.89 -22.57
C ALA A 187 -6.36 -15.71 -23.30
N THR A 188 -7.45 -16.06 -22.61
CA THR A 188 -8.58 -16.83 -23.20
C THR A 188 -9.31 -16.01 -24.26
N ASP A 189 -9.56 -14.73 -24.01
CA ASP A 189 -10.29 -13.84 -24.91
C ASP A 189 -9.50 -13.57 -26.21
N LEU A 190 -8.17 -13.49 -26.08
CA LEU A 190 -7.26 -13.36 -27.22
C LEU A 190 -6.93 -14.70 -27.92
N HIS A 191 -7.47 -15.81 -27.44
CA HIS A 191 -7.15 -17.15 -27.92
C HIS A 191 -5.63 -17.46 -27.97
N LEU A 192 -4.87 -16.90 -26.99
CA LEU A 192 -3.42 -17.08 -26.88
C LEU A 192 -3.12 -18.12 -25.82
N ASP A 193 -2.20 -19.03 -26.15
CA ASP A 193 -1.53 -19.84 -25.14
C ASP A 193 -0.46 -19.01 -24.40
N PHE A 194 0.02 -19.52 -23.28
CA PHE A 194 1.04 -18.83 -22.45
C PHE A 194 2.28 -18.41 -23.26
N GLY A 195 2.72 -19.27 -24.20
CA GLY A 195 3.79 -18.98 -25.14
C GLY A 195 3.46 -17.85 -26.10
N GLY A 196 2.24 -17.83 -26.65
CA GLY A 196 1.74 -16.78 -27.54
C GLY A 196 1.61 -15.44 -26.82
N LEU A 197 1.15 -15.43 -25.57
CA LEU A 197 1.06 -14.23 -24.74
C LEU A 197 2.46 -13.61 -24.53
N TRP A 198 3.45 -14.45 -24.16
CA TRP A 198 4.83 -14.02 -23.98
C TRP A 198 5.45 -13.43 -25.26
N GLN A 199 5.19 -14.08 -26.39
CA GLN A 199 5.69 -13.60 -27.69
C GLN A 199 5.04 -12.27 -28.08
N THR A 200 3.74 -12.11 -27.87
CA THR A 200 3.01 -10.85 -28.14
C THR A 200 3.56 -9.70 -27.29
N ILE A 201 3.82 -9.95 -26.00
CA ILE A 201 4.42 -8.95 -25.11
C ILE A 201 5.82 -8.56 -25.60
N ASN A 202 6.67 -9.53 -25.95
CA ASN A 202 8.03 -9.27 -26.39
C ASN A 202 8.12 -8.52 -27.72
N GLN A 203 7.16 -8.71 -28.60
CA GLN A 203 7.10 -8.03 -29.90
C GLN A 203 6.48 -6.63 -29.82
N SER A 204 5.91 -6.27 -28.70
CA SER A 204 5.32 -4.94 -28.49
C SER A 204 6.41 -3.87 -28.33
N ASP A 205 6.21 -2.72 -28.95
CA ASP A 205 7.06 -1.53 -28.77
C ASP A 205 7.12 -1.06 -27.32
N MET A 206 6.13 -1.45 -26.50
CA MET A 206 6.07 -1.15 -25.07
C MET A 206 6.98 -2.04 -24.21
N SER A 207 7.56 -3.13 -24.78
CA SER A 207 8.37 -4.12 -24.02
C SER A 207 9.72 -3.58 -23.56
N ARG A 208 10.16 -2.44 -24.09
CA ARG A 208 11.43 -1.82 -23.69
C ARG A 208 11.38 -1.40 -22.22
N MET A 209 12.27 -1.99 -21.41
CA MET A 209 12.32 -1.78 -19.95
C MET A 209 13.32 -0.69 -19.55
N PHE A 210 14.48 -0.62 -20.21
CA PHE A 210 15.61 0.22 -19.80
C PHE A 210 15.92 1.32 -20.82
N TYR A 211 16.05 2.55 -20.33
CA TYR A 211 16.31 3.76 -21.11
C TYR A 211 17.57 4.44 -20.59
N PHE A 212 18.68 4.29 -21.36
CA PHE A 212 19.98 4.90 -21.05
C PHE A 212 20.42 5.94 -22.08
N ASP A 213 19.64 6.14 -23.13
CA ASP A 213 20.10 6.87 -24.32
C ASP A 213 20.09 8.39 -24.12
N ASP A 214 19.04 8.93 -23.50
CA ASP A 214 18.86 10.37 -23.31
C ASP A 214 18.63 10.73 -21.84
N VAL A 215 19.59 11.49 -21.28
CA VAL A 215 19.48 11.98 -19.91
C VAL A 215 18.31 12.94 -19.70
N ASN A 216 17.82 13.62 -20.75
CA ASN A 216 16.69 14.53 -20.64
C ASN A 216 15.33 13.81 -20.66
N ASP A 217 15.29 12.56 -21.17
CA ASP A 217 14.06 11.76 -21.15
C ASP A 217 13.60 11.53 -19.70
N LYS A 218 12.27 11.64 -19.48
CA LYS A 218 11.62 11.33 -18.19
C LYS A 218 11.80 9.85 -17.82
N ARG A 219 11.98 8.97 -18.81
CA ARG A 219 12.17 7.52 -18.65
C ARG A 219 13.63 7.12 -18.40
N TYR A 220 14.56 8.07 -18.33
CA TYR A 220 15.99 7.79 -18.11
C TYR A 220 16.21 6.99 -16.83
N PHE A 221 17.00 5.89 -16.92
CA PHE A 221 17.15 4.89 -15.86
C PHE A 221 17.48 5.48 -14.49
N PHE A 222 18.52 6.27 -14.40
CA PHE A 222 18.95 6.81 -13.09
C PHE A 222 17.91 7.75 -12.47
N LYS A 223 17.16 8.50 -13.26
CA LYS A 223 16.07 9.35 -12.74
C LYS A 223 14.97 8.50 -12.13
N GLN A 224 14.48 7.49 -12.86
CA GLN A 224 13.43 6.61 -12.41
C GLN A 224 13.87 5.76 -11.20
N PHE A 225 15.08 5.22 -11.27
CA PHE A 225 15.65 4.42 -10.19
C PHE A 225 15.81 5.21 -8.90
N LEU A 226 16.46 6.38 -8.94
CA LEU A 226 16.63 7.24 -7.76
C LEU A 226 15.28 7.76 -7.24
N ALA A 227 14.38 8.17 -8.14
CA ALA A 227 13.03 8.53 -7.75
C ALA A 227 12.33 7.38 -7.01
N GLY A 228 12.49 6.14 -7.48
CA GLY A 228 12.00 4.94 -6.81
C GLY A 228 12.57 4.78 -5.39
N VAL A 229 13.89 4.86 -5.23
CA VAL A 229 14.55 4.73 -3.92
C VAL A 229 14.01 5.77 -2.93
N PHE A 230 14.01 7.05 -3.29
CA PHE A 230 13.56 8.12 -2.41
C PHE A 230 12.05 8.05 -2.13
N THR A 231 11.24 7.72 -3.12
CA THR A 231 9.80 7.53 -2.95
C THR A 231 9.52 6.41 -1.94
N MET A 232 10.24 5.27 -2.04
CA MET A 232 10.07 4.16 -1.12
C MET A 232 10.45 4.52 0.31
N ILE A 233 11.57 5.23 0.50
CA ILE A 233 11.96 5.73 1.82
C ILE A 233 10.89 6.66 2.39
N GLY A 234 10.35 7.58 1.57
CA GLY A 234 9.30 8.51 1.99
C GLY A 234 7.99 7.82 2.38
N ILE A 235 7.50 6.92 1.53
CA ILE A 235 6.19 6.27 1.71
C ILE A 235 6.23 5.17 2.77
N ASN A 236 7.32 4.40 2.86
CA ASN A 236 7.42 3.25 3.76
C ASN A 236 8.27 3.53 5.00
N GLY A 237 9.39 4.24 4.83
CA GLY A 237 10.33 4.45 5.92
C GLY A 237 9.92 5.59 6.87
N LEU A 238 9.33 6.63 6.33
CA LEU A 238 8.95 7.82 7.10
C LEU A 238 7.44 7.91 7.40
N ASP A 239 6.66 6.98 6.87
CA ASP A 239 5.23 6.90 7.13
C ASP A 239 4.97 6.14 8.43
N GLN A 240 4.23 6.77 9.35
CA GLN A 240 3.91 6.21 10.66
C GLN A 240 3.12 4.91 10.57
N ASP A 241 2.12 4.83 9.68
CA ASP A 241 1.26 3.65 9.52
C ASP A 241 2.06 2.43 9.05
N MET A 242 2.95 2.61 8.08
CA MET A 242 3.82 1.55 7.58
C MET A 242 4.85 1.12 8.62
N MET A 243 5.43 2.06 9.33
CA MET A 243 6.43 1.77 10.36
C MET A 243 5.81 1.03 11.56
N GLN A 244 4.58 1.38 11.99
CA GLN A 244 3.89 0.64 13.05
C GLN A 244 3.66 -0.84 12.71
N ARG A 245 3.43 -1.15 11.44
CA ARG A 245 3.29 -2.54 10.96
C ARG A 245 4.62 -3.29 11.10
N ASN A 246 5.73 -2.68 10.69
CA ASN A 246 7.07 -3.24 10.88
C ASN A 246 7.36 -3.48 12.37
N LEU A 247 7.03 -2.53 13.23
CA LEU A 247 7.25 -2.62 14.67
C LEU A 247 6.31 -3.61 15.38
N SER A 248 5.32 -4.19 14.71
CA SER A 248 4.47 -5.24 15.25
C SER A 248 5.15 -6.61 15.31
N CYS A 249 6.28 -6.82 14.62
CA CYS A 249 7.12 -8.01 14.71
C CYS A 249 7.85 -8.06 16.06
N LYS A 250 8.24 -9.26 16.48
CA LYS A 250 8.90 -9.48 17.78
C LYS A 250 10.30 -8.87 17.82
N ASN A 251 11.07 -9.04 16.75
CA ASN A 251 12.44 -8.57 16.62
C ASN A 251 12.67 -7.92 15.25
N PHE A 252 13.70 -7.08 15.15
CA PHE A 252 14.10 -6.48 13.87
C PHE A 252 14.69 -7.48 12.85
N LYS A 253 15.01 -8.71 13.29
CA LYS A 253 15.52 -9.79 12.44
C LYS A 253 14.42 -10.62 11.78
N ASP A 254 13.20 -10.48 12.27
CA ASP A 254 12.00 -11.10 11.73
C ASP A 254 11.46 -10.28 10.54
#